data_2197a57b5c2c9b935fa1be1e08fb951c
#
_entry.id   2197a57b5c2c9b935fa1be1e08fb951c
#
_cell.length_a   1.000
_cell.length_b   1.000
_cell.length_c   1.000
_cell.angle_alpha   90.00
_cell.angle_beta   90.00
_cell.angle_gamma   90.00
#
_symmetry.space_group_name_H-M   'P 1'
#
loop_
_entity.id
_entity.type
_entity.pdbx_description
1 polymer ?
#
loop_
_entity_poly.entity_id
_entity_poly.type
_entity_poly.pdbx_seq_one_letter_code
_entity_poly.pdbx_strand_id
1 'polypeptide(L)'
;MYEQSSGNHRHYNTRNYPSLKDNQIKAVYIDTNGEAWIRLNTKGVTHFNPENEQFDHFILQDKYGKDIVDSRPEMYIYEDVNGSLWVHPSGGGLAWYDRKNNRIRPFYNPALQSGWSADNKVTNVFTDKQGNLWLGSYGNGLEKISFNTNHFHLLTAAPDDTEFPGSNVRAVYQDRNGYIWTGNKDKVIRVYDSQWRYVGNLTSSGTISPYSTDKLGIGYSIIQDHEGTIWIGTKGNGLFAARPQGKPLTYHLVQYSADANDVYSLSGNEIYSLHEDRQQRIWIATFEGGINYLERGTNKEADRFINYRNRLKNYPISQCYRTRFITSDTKGNIWIGSATGLLMCKG
;
A
#
# COMPACT_ATOMS: atom_id res chain seq x y z
N MET A 1 14.43 13.04 -7.15
CA MET A 1 15.52 12.40 -6.39
C MET A 1 15.98 13.38 -5.34
N TYR A 2 16.03 12.99 -4.09
CA TYR A 2 16.55 13.80 -2.98
C TYR A 2 17.83 13.18 -2.46
N GLU A 3 18.92 13.93 -2.40
CA GLU A 3 20.18 13.48 -1.86
C GLU A 3 20.35 14.05 -0.45
N GLN A 4 20.22 13.19 0.55
CA GLN A 4 20.19 13.61 1.96
C GLN A 4 21.49 14.29 2.41
N SER A 5 22.63 13.89 1.85
CA SER A 5 23.95 14.44 2.20
C SER A 5 24.17 15.86 1.65
N SER A 6 23.60 16.16 0.47
CA SER A 6 23.79 17.45 -0.21
C SER A 6 22.54 18.34 -0.18
N GLY A 7 21.39 17.81 0.25
CA GLY A 7 20.09 18.48 0.15
C GLY A 7 19.57 18.64 -1.29
N ASN A 8 20.29 18.07 -2.27
CA ASN A 8 19.85 18.14 -3.65
C ASN A 8 18.71 17.15 -3.92
N HIS A 9 17.76 17.57 -4.72
CA HIS A 9 16.69 16.71 -5.20
C HIS A 9 16.57 16.80 -6.71
N ARG A 10 16.23 15.67 -7.36
CA ARG A 10 15.88 15.62 -8.76
C ARG A 10 14.38 15.35 -8.90
N HIS A 11 13.71 16.24 -9.60
CA HIS A 11 12.27 16.14 -9.86
C HIS A 11 12.05 15.63 -11.29
N TYR A 12 11.44 14.45 -11.41
CA TYR A 12 11.03 13.87 -12.68
C TYR A 12 9.59 14.31 -12.99
N ASN A 13 9.40 14.96 -14.14
CA ASN A 13 8.09 15.41 -14.60
C ASN A 13 8.02 15.38 -16.13
N THR A 14 6.83 15.53 -16.69
CA THR A 14 6.60 15.45 -18.13
C THR A 14 7.30 16.55 -18.94
N ARG A 15 7.75 17.63 -18.31
CA ARG A 15 8.46 18.72 -18.98
C ARG A 15 9.91 18.34 -19.28
N ASN A 16 10.59 17.75 -18.31
CA ASN A 16 11.99 17.31 -18.45
C ASN A 16 12.12 15.84 -18.88
N TYR A 17 11.07 15.03 -18.70
CA TYR A 17 11.00 13.63 -19.14
C TYR A 17 9.65 13.36 -19.84
N PRO A 18 9.51 13.68 -21.13
CA PRO A 18 8.23 13.53 -21.86
C PRO A 18 7.72 12.09 -21.94
N SER A 19 8.60 11.11 -21.79
CA SER A 19 8.23 9.68 -21.72
C SER A 19 7.45 9.30 -20.45
N LEU A 20 7.48 10.14 -19.41
CA LEU A 20 6.71 9.92 -18.17
C LEU A 20 5.19 10.06 -18.36
N LYS A 21 4.66 10.56 -19.42
CA LYS A 21 3.25 10.66 -19.82
C LYS A 21 2.31 11.46 -18.91
N ASP A 22 2.50 11.48 -17.59
CA ASP A 22 1.67 12.21 -16.63
C ASP A 22 2.48 12.56 -15.38
N ASN A 23 2.15 13.68 -14.74
CA ASN A 23 2.76 14.11 -13.49
C ASN A 23 2.01 13.62 -12.24
N GLN A 24 0.80 13.07 -12.42
CA GLN A 24 0.02 12.56 -11.31
C GLN A 24 0.38 11.12 -11.00
N ILE A 25 1.21 10.92 -9.98
CA ILE A 25 1.67 9.62 -9.50
C ILE A 25 0.69 9.09 -8.45
N LYS A 26 0.19 7.89 -8.66
CA LYS A 26 -0.76 7.21 -7.75
C LYS A 26 -0.10 6.17 -6.87
N ALA A 27 0.88 5.45 -7.41
CA ALA A 27 1.64 4.43 -6.68
C ALA A 27 3.02 4.26 -7.30
N VAL A 28 3.97 3.80 -6.49
CA VAL A 28 5.31 3.39 -6.92
C VAL A 28 5.63 2.06 -6.27
N TYR A 29 6.19 1.15 -7.04
CA TYR A 29 6.75 -0.11 -6.57
C TYR A 29 8.21 -0.20 -7.04
N ILE A 30 9.11 -0.66 -6.19
CA ILE A 30 10.51 -0.93 -6.54
C ILE A 30 10.70 -2.44 -6.60
N ASP A 31 11.10 -2.93 -7.75
CA ASP A 31 11.36 -4.36 -7.93
C ASP A 31 12.74 -4.77 -7.39
N THR A 32 13.02 -6.05 -7.39
CA THR A 32 14.29 -6.62 -6.89
C THR A 32 15.52 -6.17 -7.70
N ASN A 33 15.34 -5.67 -8.92
CA ASN A 33 16.42 -5.09 -9.72
C ASN A 33 16.68 -3.61 -9.37
N GLY A 34 15.87 -3.02 -8.49
CA GLY A 34 15.95 -1.59 -8.13
C GLY A 34 15.30 -0.66 -9.15
N GLU A 35 14.50 -1.21 -10.08
CA GLU A 35 13.74 -0.44 -11.06
C GLU A 35 12.40 -0.02 -10.49
N ALA A 36 11.93 1.18 -10.86
CA ALA A 36 10.68 1.71 -10.34
C ALA A 36 9.51 1.47 -11.30
N TRP A 37 8.43 0.93 -10.76
CA TRP A 37 7.17 0.73 -11.45
C TRP A 37 6.15 1.74 -10.94
N ILE A 38 5.65 2.56 -11.84
CA ILE A 38 4.92 3.79 -11.52
C ILE A 38 3.51 3.71 -12.07
N ARG A 39 2.53 3.87 -11.21
CA ARG A 39 1.15 4.09 -11.60
C ARG A 39 0.88 5.58 -11.72
N LEU A 40 0.58 6.00 -12.93
CA LEU A 40 0.15 7.36 -13.25
C LEU A 40 -1.38 7.50 -13.15
N ASN A 41 -1.89 8.71 -13.31
CA ASN A 41 -3.32 8.94 -13.45
C ASN A 41 -3.84 8.56 -14.85
N THR A 42 -2.93 8.49 -15.84
CA THR A 42 -3.21 7.99 -17.18
C THR A 42 -3.36 6.47 -17.20
N LYS A 43 -3.87 5.93 -18.30
CA LYS A 43 -3.95 4.48 -18.54
C LYS A 43 -2.57 3.85 -18.53
N GLY A 44 -2.51 2.58 -18.10
CA GLY A 44 -1.29 1.78 -18.16
C GLY A 44 -0.38 1.92 -16.96
N VAL A 45 0.82 1.40 -17.09
CA VAL A 45 1.88 1.43 -16.09
C VAL A 45 3.17 1.94 -16.70
N THR A 46 3.95 2.67 -15.94
CA THR A 46 5.24 3.20 -16.37
C THR A 46 6.35 2.51 -15.61
N HIS A 47 7.30 1.97 -16.32
CA HIS A 47 8.56 1.46 -15.81
C HIS A 47 9.61 2.55 -15.87
N PHE A 48 10.42 2.70 -14.85
CA PHE A 48 11.54 3.62 -14.78
C PHE A 48 12.80 2.90 -14.36
N ASN A 49 13.81 2.96 -15.22
CA ASN A 49 15.15 2.46 -14.91
C ASN A 49 16.00 3.62 -14.39
N PRO A 50 16.43 3.59 -13.10
CA PRO A 50 17.20 4.69 -12.50
C PRO A 50 18.65 4.77 -13.00
N GLU A 51 19.19 3.72 -13.64
CA GLU A 51 20.57 3.73 -14.15
C GLU A 51 20.71 4.56 -15.42
N ASN A 52 19.75 4.45 -16.34
CA ASN A 52 19.74 5.19 -17.61
C ASN A 52 18.69 6.31 -17.66
N GLU A 53 17.89 6.47 -16.59
CA GLU A 53 16.82 7.46 -16.45
C GLU A 53 15.75 7.37 -17.54
N GLN A 54 15.49 6.16 -18.07
CA GLN A 54 14.48 5.94 -19.10
C GLN A 54 13.14 5.52 -18.49
N PHE A 55 12.07 6.00 -19.13
CA PHE A 55 10.70 5.65 -18.83
C PHE A 55 10.09 4.89 -20.01
N ASP A 56 9.64 3.66 -19.75
CA ASP A 56 8.83 2.87 -20.67
C ASP A 56 7.38 2.88 -20.18
N HIS A 57 6.43 3.09 -21.07
CA HIS A 57 5.02 3.13 -20.73
C HIS A 57 4.25 2.03 -21.43
N PHE A 58 3.58 1.18 -20.64
CA PHE A 58 2.84 0.03 -21.11
C PHE A 58 1.34 0.27 -20.95
N ILE A 59 0.59 0.10 -22.05
CA ILE A 59 -0.86 0.08 -22.04
C ILE A 59 -1.33 -1.35 -21.79
N LEU A 60 -2.22 -1.52 -20.84
CA LEU A 60 -2.80 -2.83 -20.50
C LEU A 60 -4.01 -3.09 -21.40
N GLN A 61 -4.10 -4.32 -21.88
CA GLN A 61 -5.20 -4.75 -22.75
C GLN A 61 -5.93 -5.95 -22.16
N ASP A 62 -7.21 -6.05 -22.40
CA ASP A 62 -8.01 -7.20 -22.05
C ASP A 62 -7.71 -8.41 -22.99
N LYS A 63 -8.37 -9.55 -22.73
CA LYS A 63 -8.21 -10.77 -23.55
C LYS A 63 -8.63 -10.59 -25.01
N TYR A 64 -9.33 -9.52 -25.35
CA TYR A 64 -9.75 -9.20 -26.71
C TYR A 64 -8.87 -8.13 -27.36
N GLY A 65 -7.78 -7.71 -26.72
CA GLY A 65 -6.89 -6.66 -27.20
C GLY A 65 -7.41 -5.24 -27.04
N LYS A 66 -8.50 -5.06 -26.28
CA LYS A 66 -9.05 -3.74 -25.99
C LYS A 66 -8.31 -3.12 -24.79
N ASP A 67 -7.92 -1.86 -24.91
CA ASP A 67 -7.28 -1.13 -23.84
C ASP A 67 -8.17 -1.13 -22.58
N ILE A 68 -7.58 -1.52 -21.46
CA ILE A 68 -8.23 -1.44 -20.17
C ILE A 68 -8.25 0.03 -19.77
N VAL A 69 -9.43 0.61 -19.87
CA VAL A 69 -9.69 2.00 -19.50
C VAL A 69 -10.17 2.02 -18.08
N ASP A 70 -9.36 2.54 -17.19
CA ASP A 70 -9.81 2.75 -15.85
C ASP A 70 -9.84 4.22 -15.46
N SER A 71 -10.99 4.65 -14.97
CA SER A 71 -11.20 5.95 -14.37
C SER A 71 -10.77 6.01 -12.90
N ARG A 72 -10.34 4.88 -12.30
CA ARG A 72 -10.03 4.78 -10.89
C ARG A 72 -8.54 4.58 -10.63
N PRO A 73 -8.01 5.17 -9.57
CA PRO A 73 -6.56 5.28 -9.36
C PRO A 73 -5.89 4.03 -8.76
N GLU A 74 -6.59 2.92 -8.63
CA GLU A 74 -6.11 1.78 -7.85
C GLU A 74 -5.53 0.70 -8.76
N MET A 75 -4.23 0.79 -9.02
CA MET A 75 -3.45 -0.28 -9.65
C MET A 75 -2.37 -0.74 -8.68
N TYR A 76 -2.16 -2.05 -8.60
CA TYR A 76 -1.09 -2.63 -7.80
C TYR A 76 -0.04 -3.27 -8.69
N ILE A 77 1.21 -3.07 -8.30
CA ILE A 77 2.38 -3.66 -8.91
C ILE A 77 3.10 -4.41 -7.80
N TYR A 78 3.46 -5.64 -8.08
CA TYR A 78 3.96 -6.54 -7.07
C TYR A 78 4.88 -7.60 -7.67
N GLU A 79 5.95 -7.95 -6.99
CA GLU A 79 6.85 -9.03 -7.36
C GLU A 79 6.67 -10.22 -6.43
N ASP A 80 6.42 -11.40 -7.00
CA ASP A 80 6.24 -12.62 -6.21
C ASP A 80 7.58 -13.21 -5.76
N VAL A 81 7.51 -14.25 -4.95
CA VAL A 81 8.70 -14.94 -4.41
C VAL A 81 9.61 -15.56 -5.48
N ASN A 82 9.12 -15.71 -6.71
CA ASN A 82 9.87 -16.22 -7.86
C ASN A 82 10.45 -15.09 -8.72
N GLY A 83 10.28 -13.82 -8.31
CA GLY A 83 10.72 -12.66 -9.06
C GLY A 83 9.82 -12.30 -10.23
N SER A 84 8.60 -12.85 -10.31
CA SER A 84 7.63 -12.48 -11.33
C SER A 84 6.92 -11.19 -10.92
N LEU A 85 6.96 -10.18 -11.78
CA LEU A 85 6.28 -8.92 -11.55
C LEU A 85 4.83 -9.01 -12.03
N TRP A 86 3.92 -8.77 -11.12
CA TRP A 86 2.48 -8.76 -11.37
C TRP A 86 1.95 -7.34 -11.41
N VAL A 87 1.08 -7.10 -12.37
CA VAL A 87 0.40 -5.82 -12.53
C VAL A 87 -1.09 -6.08 -12.51
N HIS A 88 -1.79 -5.42 -11.60
CA HIS A 88 -3.24 -5.43 -11.57
C HIS A 88 -3.75 -4.05 -11.99
N PRO A 89 -4.27 -3.90 -13.21
CA PRO A 89 -4.94 -2.67 -13.59
C PRO A 89 -6.25 -2.57 -12.83
N SER A 90 -6.54 -1.42 -12.29
CA SER A 90 -7.84 -1.11 -11.73
C SER A 90 -8.90 -1.25 -12.84
N GLY A 91 -9.93 -2.05 -12.60
CA GLY A 91 -11.01 -2.29 -13.57
C GLY A 91 -10.99 -3.64 -14.29
N GLY A 92 -10.03 -4.51 -13.98
CA GLY A 92 -10.14 -5.90 -14.41
C GLY A 92 -8.83 -6.59 -14.76
N GLY A 93 -8.78 -7.83 -14.37
CA GLY A 93 -7.73 -8.76 -14.72
C GLY A 93 -6.45 -8.61 -13.90
N LEU A 94 -5.64 -9.61 -13.98
CA LEU A 94 -4.27 -9.65 -13.47
C LEU A 94 -3.35 -9.79 -14.70
N ALA A 95 -2.23 -9.11 -14.67
CA ALA A 95 -1.24 -9.19 -15.74
C ALA A 95 0.16 -9.42 -15.14
N TRP A 96 1.08 -9.95 -15.92
CA TRP A 96 2.46 -10.13 -15.51
C TRP A 96 3.41 -9.53 -16.54
N TYR A 97 4.57 -9.08 -16.06
CA TYR A 97 5.60 -8.52 -16.91
C TYR A 97 6.55 -9.59 -17.44
N ASP A 98 6.57 -9.72 -18.75
CA ASP A 98 7.50 -10.57 -19.49
C ASP A 98 8.81 -9.79 -19.72
N ARG A 99 9.75 -9.89 -18.76
CA ARG A 99 11.04 -9.19 -18.81
C ARG A 99 11.82 -9.48 -20.08
N LYS A 100 11.75 -10.70 -20.61
CA LYS A 100 12.48 -11.12 -21.81
C LYS A 100 12.05 -10.33 -23.04
N ASN A 101 10.77 -10.04 -23.15
CA ASN A 101 10.18 -9.38 -24.32
C ASN A 101 9.80 -7.91 -24.02
N ASN A 102 10.11 -7.40 -22.84
CA ASN A 102 9.77 -6.05 -22.38
C ASN A 102 8.31 -5.71 -22.63
N ARG A 103 7.38 -6.55 -22.15
CA ARG A 103 5.95 -6.35 -22.35
C ARG A 103 5.11 -6.89 -21.21
N ILE A 104 3.94 -6.31 -21.00
CA ILE A 104 2.95 -6.78 -20.04
C ILE A 104 1.98 -7.72 -20.74
N ARG A 105 1.75 -8.90 -20.15
CA ARG A 105 0.84 -9.92 -20.66
C ARG A 105 -0.34 -10.11 -19.70
N PRO A 106 -1.57 -10.09 -20.21
CA PRO A 106 -2.74 -10.46 -19.40
C PRO A 106 -2.63 -11.90 -18.90
N PHE A 107 -2.99 -12.08 -17.63
CA PHE A 107 -3.15 -13.38 -17.02
C PHE A 107 -4.63 -13.70 -16.91
N TYR A 108 -5.07 -14.73 -17.61
CA TYR A 108 -6.43 -15.21 -17.57
C TYR A 108 -6.43 -16.72 -17.24
N ASN A 109 -7.24 -17.12 -16.28
CA ASN A 109 -7.49 -18.53 -16.05
C ASN A 109 -8.87 -18.89 -16.61
N PRO A 110 -8.95 -19.66 -17.72
CA PRO A 110 -10.23 -20.04 -18.34
C PRO A 110 -11.13 -20.87 -17.41
N ALA A 111 -10.55 -21.61 -16.45
CA ALA A 111 -11.30 -22.42 -15.49
C ALA A 111 -12.05 -21.61 -14.44
N LEU A 112 -11.77 -20.31 -14.32
CA LEU A 112 -12.30 -19.44 -13.28
C LEU A 112 -13.43 -18.51 -13.76
N GLN A 113 -13.94 -18.73 -14.97
CA GLN A 113 -14.96 -17.86 -15.57
C GLN A 113 -16.28 -17.80 -14.80
N SER A 114 -16.55 -18.73 -13.89
CA SER A 114 -17.82 -18.76 -13.13
C SER A 114 -17.80 -17.96 -11.82
N GLY A 115 -16.65 -17.52 -11.34
CA GLY A 115 -16.52 -16.82 -10.05
C GLY A 115 -15.71 -15.52 -10.10
N TRP A 116 -14.89 -15.34 -11.12
CA TRP A 116 -14.07 -14.13 -11.26
C TRP A 116 -14.74 -13.13 -12.19
N SER A 117 -15.34 -12.08 -11.65
CA SER A 117 -15.88 -11.00 -12.47
C SER A 117 -14.70 -10.12 -12.94
N ALA A 118 -14.74 -9.74 -14.22
CA ALA A 118 -13.81 -8.75 -14.79
C ALA A 118 -13.89 -7.38 -14.09
N ASP A 119 -14.88 -7.19 -13.22
CA ASP A 119 -15.11 -6.01 -12.40
C ASP A 119 -14.42 -6.05 -11.04
N ASN A 120 -13.63 -7.08 -10.77
CA ASN A 120 -12.87 -7.16 -9.51
C ASN A 120 -11.83 -6.04 -9.47
N LYS A 121 -12.21 -4.97 -8.79
CA LYS A 121 -11.36 -3.82 -8.55
C LYS A 121 -10.46 -4.15 -7.38
N VAL A 122 -9.25 -4.61 -7.68
CA VAL A 122 -8.26 -4.89 -6.66
C VAL A 122 -7.82 -3.58 -6.04
N THR A 123 -7.83 -3.54 -4.72
CA THR A 123 -7.46 -2.36 -3.92
C THR A 123 -6.15 -2.55 -3.17
N ASN A 124 -5.72 -3.81 -3.00
CA ASN A 124 -4.43 -4.13 -2.41
C ASN A 124 -3.98 -5.54 -2.82
N VAL A 125 -2.67 -5.76 -2.84
CA VAL A 125 -2.03 -7.03 -3.20
C VAL A 125 -0.91 -7.32 -2.20
N PHE A 126 -0.81 -8.56 -1.72
CA PHE A 126 0.35 -9.00 -0.96
C PHE A 126 0.62 -10.50 -1.18
N THR A 127 1.85 -10.95 -0.92
CA THR A 127 2.20 -12.39 -0.94
C THR A 127 2.45 -12.90 0.47
N ASP A 128 1.91 -14.06 0.74
CA ASP A 128 2.21 -14.79 1.97
C ASP A 128 3.54 -15.57 1.88
N LYS A 129 3.98 -16.13 3.01
CA LYS A 129 5.22 -16.92 3.08
C LYS A 129 5.19 -18.22 2.24
N GLN A 130 4.01 -18.66 1.82
CA GLN A 130 3.81 -19.81 0.96
C GLN A 130 3.85 -19.45 -0.52
N GLY A 131 4.02 -18.16 -0.86
CA GLY A 131 4.02 -17.67 -2.24
C GLY A 131 2.62 -17.46 -2.81
N ASN A 132 1.56 -17.54 -2.01
CA ASN A 132 0.23 -17.22 -2.49
C ASN A 132 0.06 -15.70 -2.59
N LEU A 133 -0.59 -15.27 -3.66
CA LEU A 133 -0.97 -13.88 -3.87
C LEU A 133 -2.36 -13.61 -3.30
N TRP A 134 -2.48 -12.58 -2.51
CA TRP A 134 -3.71 -12.17 -1.87
C TRP A 134 -4.17 -10.83 -2.44
N LEU A 135 -5.40 -10.79 -2.91
CA LEU A 135 -5.99 -9.62 -3.56
C LEU A 135 -7.17 -9.12 -2.73
N GLY A 136 -7.04 -7.92 -2.19
CA GLY A 136 -8.18 -7.20 -1.63
C GLY A 136 -8.98 -6.54 -2.75
N SER A 137 -10.29 -6.76 -2.81
CA SER A 137 -11.15 -6.22 -3.86
C SER A 137 -12.17 -5.22 -3.36
N TYR A 138 -12.55 -4.29 -4.23
CA TYR A 138 -13.58 -3.31 -3.94
C TYR A 138 -14.98 -3.91 -4.16
N GLY A 139 -15.59 -4.39 -3.10
CA GLY A 139 -16.96 -4.91 -3.13
C GLY A 139 -17.10 -6.43 -3.18
N ASN A 140 -16.02 -7.17 -3.52
CA ASN A 140 -16.06 -8.62 -3.63
C ASN A 140 -15.19 -9.36 -2.59
N GLY A 141 -14.69 -8.65 -1.57
CA GLY A 141 -13.93 -9.23 -0.48
C GLY A 141 -12.46 -9.47 -0.81
N LEU A 142 -11.96 -10.64 -0.46
CA LEU A 142 -10.55 -11.02 -0.53
C LEU A 142 -10.40 -12.27 -1.39
N GLU A 143 -9.44 -12.25 -2.30
CA GLU A 143 -9.13 -13.38 -3.17
C GLU A 143 -7.73 -13.92 -2.88
N LYS A 144 -7.58 -15.23 -2.88
CA LYS A 144 -6.30 -15.93 -2.80
C LYS A 144 -5.98 -16.59 -4.12
N ILE A 145 -4.82 -16.31 -4.68
CA ILE A 145 -4.28 -17.02 -5.84
C ILE A 145 -3.17 -17.95 -5.35
N SER A 146 -3.37 -19.25 -5.52
CA SER A 146 -2.35 -20.25 -5.27
C SER A 146 -1.77 -20.73 -6.60
N PHE A 147 -0.50 -20.43 -6.87
CA PHE A 147 0.14 -20.82 -8.13
C PHE A 147 0.40 -22.32 -8.23
N ASN A 148 0.44 -23.01 -7.08
CA ASN A 148 0.70 -24.45 -7.04
C ASN A 148 -0.53 -25.33 -7.34
N THR A 149 -1.74 -24.73 -7.33
CA THR A 149 -3.00 -25.50 -7.49
C THR A 149 -3.91 -24.99 -8.60
N ASN A 150 -3.56 -23.92 -9.31
CA ASN A 150 -4.39 -23.27 -10.35
C ASN A 150 -5.81 -22.87 -9.87
N HIS A 151 -5.99 -22.63 -8.55
CA HIS A 151 -7.29 -22.29 -8.00
C HIS A 151 -7.28 -20.88 -7.40
N PHE A 152 -8.23 -20.08 -7.85
CA PHE A 152 -8.59 -18.83 -7.20
C PHE A 152 -9.67 -19.12 -6.15
N HIS A 153 -9.49 -18.66 -4.95
CA HIS A 153 -10.48 -18.73 -3.89
C HIS A 153 -10.93 -17.32 -3.53
N LEU A 154 -12.18 -17.01 -3.84
CA LEU A 154 -12.82 -15.80 -3.34
C LEU A 154 -13.12 -16.00 -1.86
N LEU A 155 -12.55 -15.14 -1.02
CA LEU A 155 -12.81 -15.12 0.40
C LEU A 155 -13.76 -13.96 0.69
N THR A 156 -15.01 -14.28 0.91
CA THR A 156 -15.99 -13.30 1.41
C THR A 156 -15.84 -13.17 2.92
N ALA A 157 -16.03 -11.95 3.41
CA ALA A 157 -15.76 -11.61 4.81
C ALA A 157 -16.60 -12.38 5.85
N ALA A 158 -17.70 -13.01 5.43
CA ALA A 158 -18.43 -13.99 6.22
C ALA A 158 -19.33 -14.86 5.30
N PRO A 159 -19.29 -16.19 5.39
CA PRO A 159 -20.08 -17.08 4.57
C PRO A 159 -21.60 -16.96 4.78
N ASP A 160 -22.02 -16.44 5.92
CA ASP A 160 -23.43 -16.39 6.34
C ASP A 160 -23.99 -14.97 6.54
N ASP A 161 -23.25 -13.92 6.15
CA ASP A 161 -23.63 -12.57 6.49
C ASP A 161 -24.14 -11.80 5.26
N THR A 162 -25.43 -11.92 5.02
CA THR A 162 -26.18 -11.08 4.06
C THR A 162 -26.24 -9.61 4.50
N GLU A 163 -25.76 -9.27 5.71
CA GLU A 163 -25.79 -7.94 6.28
C GLU A 163 -24.50 -7.14 6.11
N PHE A 164 -23.43 -7.70 5.50
CA PHE A 164 -22.23 -6.94 5.15
C PHE A 164 -22.19 -6.57 3.65
N PRO A 165 -23.08 -5.71 3.17
CA PRO A 165 -22.97 -5.16 1.85
C PRO A 165 -21.74 -4.24 1.85
N GLY A 166 -20.64 -4.71 1.26
CA GLY A 166 -19.50 -3.87 0.96
C GLY A 166 -18.31 -4.00 1.89
N SER A 167 -17.83 -5.20 2.09
CA SER A 167 -16.46 -5.44 2.60
C SER A 167 -15.43 -4.98 1.57
N ASN A 168 -15.42 -3.68 1.28
CA ASN A 168 -14.36 -3.06 0.49
C ASN A 168 -13.07 -3.11 1.29
N VAL A 169 -12.24 -4.11 1.03
CA VAL A 169 -10.91 -4.23 1.62
C VAL A 169 -9.99 -3.20 0.99
N ARG A 170 -9.32 -2.41 1.81
CA ARG A 170 -8.38 -1.35 1.40
C ARG A 170 -6.94 -1.68 1.75
N ALA A 171 -6.74 -2.46 2.79
CA ALA A 171 -5.44 -2.93 3.23
C ALA A 171 -5.51 -4.41 3.60
N VAL A 172 -4.46 -5.13 3.29
CA VAL A 172 -4.24 -6.52 3.70
C VAL A 172 -2.80 -6.65 4.17
N TYR A 173 -2.61 -7.29 5.30
CA TYR A 173 -1.29 -7.55 5.84
C TYR A 173 -1.28 -8.87 6.63
N GLN A 174 -0.26 -9.71 6.44
CA GLN A 174 -0.04 -10.88 7.29
C GLN A 174 1.06 -10.56 8.29
N ASP A 175 0.75 -10.66 9.59
CA ASP A 175 1.74 -10.46 10.65
C ASP A 175 2.66 -11.68 10.80
N ARG A 176 3.72 -11.53 11.61
CA ARG A 176 4.71 -12.61 11.85
C ARG A 176 4.14 -13.83 12.53
N ASN A 177 2.99 -13.69 13.20
CA ASN A 177 2.28 -14.80 13.85
C ASN A 177 1.35 -15.53 12.88
N GLY A 178 1.25 -15.05 11.62
CA GLY A 178 0.40 -15.62 10.59
C GLY A 178 -1.04 -15.09 10.59
N TYR A 179 -1.40 -14.15 11.48
CA TYR A 179 -2.70 -13.50 11.42
C TYR A 179 -2.77 -12.53 10.25
N ILE A 180 -3.93 -12.48 9.60
CA ILE A 180 -4.17 -11.64 8.45
C ILE A 180 -5.08 -10.50 8.89
N TRP A 181 -4.57 -9.29 8.73
CA TRP A 181 -5.22 -8.04 9.08
C TRP A 181 -5.81 -7.40 7.85
N THR A 182 -7.05 -6.94 7.91
CA THR A 182 -7.69 -6.22 6.81
C THR A 182 -8.22 -4.87 7.27
N GLY A 183 -7.90 -3.84 6.49
CA GLY A 183 -8.49 -2.51 6.63
C GLY A 183 -9.66 -2.36 5.67
N ASN A 184 -10.84 -2.00 6.18
CA ASN A 184 -12.08 -2.04 5.44
C ASN A 184 -12.75 -0.65 5.35
N LYS A 185 -13.54 -0.43 4.30
CA LYS A 185 -14.26 0.84 4.08
C LYS A 185 -15.36 1.09 5.11
N ASP A 186 -15.88 0.05 5.75
CA ASP A 186 -16.84 0.14 6.86
C ASP A 186 -16.22 0.65 8.17
N LYS A 187 -14.92 1.00 8.14
CA LYS A 187 -14.10 1.52 9.24
C LYS A 187 -13.70 0.47 10.29
N VAL A 188 -13.90 -0.81 9.99
CA VAL A 188 -13.53 -1.93 10.86
C VAL A 188 -12.20 -2.50 10.43
N ILE A 189 -11.34 -2.81 11.39
CA ILE A 189 -10.09 -3.55 11.18
C ILE A 189 -10.36 -5.00 11.59
N ARG A 190 -10.37 -5.92 10.61
CA ARG A 190 -10.65 -7.35 10.85
C ARG A 190 -9.38 -8.16 10.90
N VAL A 191 -9.42 -9.21 11.70
CA VAL A 191 -8.32 -10.16 11.85
C VAL A 191 -8.83 -11.57 11.55
N TYR A 192 -8.03 -12.29 10.75
CA TYR A 192 -8.26 -13.69 10.40
C TYR A 192 -7.03 -14.51 10.78
N ASP A 193 -7.21 -15.81 11.00
CA ASP A 193 -6.09 -16.72 11.18
C ASP A 193 -5.41 -17.06 9.83
N SER A 194 -4.33 -17.86 9.90
CA SER A 194 -3.59 -18.30 8.70
C SER A 194 -4.39 -19.19 7.74
N GLN A 195 -5.55 -19.67 8.18
CA GLN A 195 -6.49 -20.47 7.40
C GLN A 195 -7.70 -19.64 6.94
N TRP A 196 -7.65 -18.32 7.11
CA TRP A 196 -8.72 -17.37 6.75
C TRP A 196 -10.02 -17.51 7.55
N ARG A 197 -9.98 -18.12 8.70
CA ARG A 197 -11.11 -18.11 9.59
C ARG A 197 -11.13 -16.78 10.35
N TYR A 198 -12.30 -16.18 10.38
CA TYR A 198 -12.50 -14.91 11.09
C TYR A 198 -12.22 -15.08 12.59
N VAL A 199 -11.37 -14.23 13.12
CA VAL A 199 -10.99 -14.21 14.54
C VAL A 199 -11.74 -13.12 15.28
N GLY A 200 -11.85 -11.93 14.67
CA GLY A 200 -12.54 -10.81 15.29
C GLY A 200 -12.11 -9.46 14.70
N ASN A 201 -12.62 -8.42 15.32
CA ASN A 201 -12.31 -7.04 15.01
C ASN A 201 -11.38 -6.43 16.07
N LEU A 202 -10.45 -5.59 15.64
CA LEU A 202 -9.66 -4.79 16.58
C LEU A 202 -10.57 -3.78 17.28
N THR A 203 -10.59 -3.84 18.61
CA THR A 203 -11.37 -2.93 19.44
C THR A 203 -10.58 -1.65 19.79
N SER A 204 -11.27 -0.63 20.21
CA SER A 204 -10.67 0.60 20.76
C SER A 204 -9.87 0.35 22.05
N SER A 205 -10.14 -0.74 22.75
CA SER A 205 -9.36 -1.19 23.92
C SER A 205 -8.10 -1.98 23.55
N GLY A 206 -7.86 -2.26 22.26
CA GLY A 206 -6.68 -2.99 21.79
C GLY A 206 -6.80 -4.51 21.85
N THR A 207 -7.99 -5.06 22.02
CA THR A 207 -8.25 -6.51 21.96
C THR A 207 -8.86 -6.90 20.63
N ILE A 208 -8.74 -8.17 20.25
CA ILE A 208 -9.50 -8.70 19.10
C ILE A 208 -10.74 -9.39 19.63
N SER A 209 -11.91 -8.94 19.15
CA SER A 209 -13.22 -9.49 19.57
C SER A 209 -14.13 -9.74 18.38
N PRO A 210 -14.73 -10.95 18.28
CA PRO A 210 -15.67 -11.26 17.19
C PRO A 210 -16.99 -10.48 17.29
N TYR A 211 -17.28 -9.92 18.47
CA TYR A 211 -18.53 -9.18 18.74
C TYR A 211 -18.36 -7.66 18.70
N SER A 212 -17.14 -7.17 18.43
CA SER A 212 -16.90 -5.74 18.41
C SER A 212 -17.50 -5.08 17.17
N THR A 213 -18.15 -3.96 17.40
CA THR A 213 -18.64 -3.02 16.36
C THR A 213 -17.81 -1.75 16.28
N ASP A 214 -16.63 -1.72 16.94
CA ASP A 214 -15.77 -0.56 16.98
C ASP A 214 -15.30 -0.14 15.58
N LYS A 215 -15.37 1.15 15.34
CA LYS A 215 -15.01 1.76 14.06
C LYS A 215 -13.77 2.63 14.24
N LEU A 216 -12.59 2.05 14.07
CA LEU A 216 -11.32 2.76 14.22
C LEU A 216 -11.03 3.71 13.06
N GLY A 217 -11.56 3.44 11.89
CA GLY A 217 -11.35 4.24 10.69
C GLY A 217 -11.14 3.36 9.46
N ILE A 218 -11.27 3.96 8.27
CA ILE A 218 -11.03 3.25 7.01
C ILE A 218 -9.52 2.95 6.93
N GLY A 219 -9.11 1.69 7.17
CA GLY A 219 -7.72 1.27 7.10
C GLY A 219 -7.22 1.23 5.65
N TYR A 220 -6.24 2.06 5.31
CA TYR A 220 -5.64 2.14 3.97
C TYR A 220 -4.27 1.49 3.88
N SER A 221 -3.57 1.35 5.00
CA SER A 221 -2.27 0.71 5.06
C SER A 221 -2.08 0.03 6.41
N ILE A 222 -1.55 -1.19 6.40
CA ILE A 222 -1.24 -1.95 7.60
C ILE A 222 0.14 -2.55 7.41
N ILE A 223 1.02 -2.37 8.40
CA ILE A 223 2.34 -3.01 8.45
C ILE A 223 2.65 -3.48 9.87
N GLN A 224 3.57 -4.42 10.01
CA GLN A 224 4.17 -4.75 11.29
C GLN A 224 5.64 -4.35 11.26
N ASP A 225 6.07 -3.56 12.24
CA ASP A 225 7.46 -3.15 12.37
C ASP A 225 8.36 -4.24 12.98
N HIS A 226 9.65 -3.97 13.04
CA HIS A 226 10.65 -4.89 13.59
C HIS A 226 10.41 -5.26 15.07
N GLU A 227 9.77 -4.39 15.85
CA GLU A 227 9.40 -4.64 17.26
C GLU A 227 8.10 -5.42 17.41
N GLY A 228 7.37 -5.67 16.33
CA GLY A 228 6.10 -6.39 16.33
C GLY A 228 4.87 -5.50 16.49
N THR A 229 5.01 -4.17 16.52
CA THR A 229 3.88 -3.24 16.55
C THR A 229 3.15 -3.29 15.20
N ILE A 230 1.83 -3.45 15.23
CA ILE A 230 0.98 -3.32 14.05
C ILE A 230 0.62 -1.85 13.89
N TRP A 231 1.04 -1.26 12.78
CA TRP A 231 0.74 0.11 12.41
C TRP A 231 -0.42 0.14 11.43
N ILE A 232 -1.42 0.98 11.68
CA ILE A 232 -2.64 1.06 10.88
C ILE A 232 -2.86 2.52 10.48
N GLY A 233 -2.62 2.81 9.23
CA GLY A 233 -2.92 4.11 8.62
C GLY A 233 -4.37 4.18 8.17
N THR A 234 -5.09 5.21 8.62
CA THR A 234 -6.51 5.37 8.32
C THR A 234 -6.79 6.62 7.51
N LYS A 235 -7.90 6.61 6.80
CA LYS A 235 -8.43 7.81 6.16
C LYS A 235 -9.26 8.62 7.15
N GLY A 236 -8.68 9.70 7.66
CA GLY A 236 -9.34 10.70 8.49
C GLY A 236 -9.17 10.53 10.00
N ASN A 237 -8.78 9.33 10.49
CA ASN A 237 -8.58 9.08 11.92
C ASN A 237 -7.10 8.98 12.33
N GLY A 238 -6.17 9.36 11.45
CA GLY A 238 -4.75 9.34 11.73
C GLY A 238 -4.16 7.93 11.74
N LEU A 239 -3.15 7.72 12.59
CA LEU A 239 -2.34 6.51 12.70
C LEU A 239 -2.63 5.80 14.01
N PHE A 240 -2.86 4.49 13.96
CA PHE A 240 -2.91 3.65 15.14
C PHE A 240 -1.67 2.77 15.24
N ALA A 241 -1.13 2.65 16.46
CA ALA A 241 -0.08 1.71 16.81
C ALA A 241 -0.65 0.69 17.80
N ALA A 242 -0.78 -0.57 17.39
CA ALA A 242 -1.17 -1.68 18.24
C ALA A 242 0.09 -2.41 18.72
N ARG A 243 0.56 -2.08 19.92
CA ARG A 243 1.76 -2.64 20.54
C ARG A 243 1.41 -3.92 21.30
N PRO A 244 2.06 -5.07 21.04
CA PRO A 244 1.77 -6.33 21.72
C PRO A 244 1.93 -6.23 23.25
N GLN A 245 0.99 -6.84 24.00
CA GLN A 245 0.99 -6.85 25.48
C GLN A 245 1.30 -8.22 26.11
N GLY A 246 2.09 -9.05 25.43
CA GLY A 246 2.50 -10.37 25.97
C GLY A 246 1.42 -11.47 25.93
N LYS A 247 0.15 -11.13 25.69
CA LYS A 247 -0.93 -12.09 25.42
C LYS A 247 -1.27 -12.06 23.93
N PRO A 248 -1.54 -13.22 23.31
CA PRO A 248 -1.99 -13.25 21.92
C PRO A 248 -3.18 -12.33 21.68
N LEU A 249 -3.20 -11.62 20.57
CA LEU A 249 -4.30 -10.77 20.12
C LEU A 249 -4.72 -9.68 21.13
N THR A 250 -3.76 -9.25 21.96
CA THR A 250 -3.96 -8.17 22.94
C THR A 250 -2.87 -7.13 22.76
N TYR A 251 -3.28 -5.88 22.58
CA TYR A 251 -2.41 -4.79 22.23
C TYR A 251 -2.68 -3.56 23.11
N HIS A 252 -1.64 -2.77 23.35
CA HIS A 252 -1.81 -1.40 23.79
C HIS A 252 -2.00 -0.53 22.53
N LEU A 253 -3.22 -0.05 22.34
CA LEU A 253 -3.58 0.76 21.18
C LEU A 253 -3.34 2.23 21.47
N VAL A 254 -2.50 2.87 20.63
CA VAL A 254 -2.23 4.31 20.68
C VAL A 254 -2.69 4.93 19.37
N GLN A 255 -3.41 6.04 19.45
CA GLN A 255 -3.81 6.82 18.29
C GLN A 255 -2.98 8.10 18.20
N TYR A 256 -2.43 8.38 17.02
CA TYR A 256 -1.76 9.62 16.70
C TYR A 256 -2.57 10.40 15.67
N SER A 257 -2.74 11.69 15.93
CA SER A 257 -3.50 12.60 15.07
C SER A 257 -2.69 13.84 14.75
N ALA A 258 -3.04 14.51 13.66
CA ALA A 258 -2.50 15.82 13.34
C ALA A 258 -3.05 16.87 14.33
N ASP A 259 -2.15 17.69 14.85
CA ASP A 259 -2.44 18.88 15.66
C ASP A 259 -1.75 20.09 15.04
N ALA A 260 -2.52 21.12 14.76
CA ALA A 260 -1.99 22.35 14.19
C ALA A 260 -1.04 23.10 15.15
N ASN A 261 -1.25 22.93 16.46
CA ASN A 261 -0.46 23.58 17.52
C ASN A 261 0.81 22.81 17.90
N ASP A 262 0.91 21.53 17.48
CA ASP A 262 2.09 20.71 17.69
C ASP A 262 2.78 20.40 16.37
N VAL A 263 3.92 21.04 16.13
CA VAL A 263 4.71 20.83 14.91
C VAL A 263 5.32 19.42 14.81
N TYR A 264 5.39 18.69 15.92
CA TYR A 264 5.86 17.31 15.99
C TYR A 264 4.74 16.28 15.93
N SER A 265 3.48 16.69 15.80
CA SER A 265 2.38 15.80 15.49
C SER A 265 2.39 15.39 14.00
N LEU A 266 1.54 14.46 13.62
CA LEU A 266 1.32 14.11 12.20
C LEU A 266 0.99 15.35 11.37
N SER A 267 1.45 15.41 10.13
CA SER A 267 1.14 16.50 9.20
C SER A 267 -0.26 16.42 8.60
N GLY A 268 -0.95 15.29 8.76
CA GLY A 268 -2.31 15.06 8.27
C GLY A 268 -2.89 13.75 8.78
N ASN A 269 -4.23 13.64 8.80
CA ASN A 269 -4.96 12.47 9.32
C ASN A 269 -5.37 11.46 8.23
N GLU A 270 -5.20 11.80 6.96
CA GLU A 270 -5.48 10.87 5.86
C GLU A 270 -4.20 10.13 5.46
N ILE A 271 -4.01 8.92 6.02
CA ILE A 271 -2.81 8.11 5.79
C ILE A 271 -3.09 7.07 4.72
N TYR A 272 -2.30 7.12 3.64
CA TYR A 272 -2.46 6.25 2.48
C TYR A 272 -1.43 5.13 2.38
N SER A 273 -0.22 5.33 2.95
CA SER A 273 0.83 4.34 2.90
C SER A 273 1.75 4.44 4.11
N LEU A 274 2.18 3.28 4.59
CA LEU A 274 3.15 3.10 5.66
C LEU A 274 4.30 2.26 5.12
N HIS A 275 5.50 2.53 5.61
CA HIS A 275 6.69 1.77 5.24
C HIS A 275 7.71 1.81 6.37
N GLU A 276 8.29 0.67 6.72
CA GLU A 276 9.46 0.60 7.59
C GLU A 276 10.71 0.50 6.73
N ASP A 277 11.65 1.43 6.91
CA ASP A 277 12.92 1.40 6.19
C ASP A 277 13.98 0.53 6.87
N ARG A 278 15.15 0.39 6.24
CA ARG A 278 16.26 -0.41 6.78
C ARG A 278 16.84 0.13 8.09
N GLN A 279 16.67 1.41 8.36
CA GLN A 279 17.02 2.06 9.61
C GLN A 279 15.91 1.92 10.67
N GLN A 280 14.87 1.09 10.39
CA GLN A 280 13.75 0.84 11.27
C GLN A 280 12.88 2.08 11.54
N ARG A 281 12.94 3.08 10.67
CA ARG A 281 12.08 4.26 10.75
C ARG A 281 10.74 3.95 10.08
N ILE A 282 9.65 4.33 10.72
CA ILE A 282 8.30 4.23 10.14
C ILE A 282 8.02 5.49 9.35
N TRP A 283 7.90 5.33 8.05
CA TRP A 283 7.51 6.38 7.12
C TRP A 283 6.00 6.37 6.90
N ILE A 284 5.41 7.55 6.86
CA ILE A 284 3.96 7.76 6.76
C ILE A 284 3.69 8.73 5.61
N ALA A 285 2.96 8.29 4.60
CA ALA A 285 2.48 9.11 3.50
C ALA A 285 1.07 9.62 3.80
N THR A 286 0.90 10.95 3.89
CA THR A 286 -0.39 11.59 4.15
C THR A 286 -0.91 12.29 2.91
N PHE A 287 -2.24 12.27 2.71
CA PHE A 287 -2.84 12.83 1.49
C PHE A 287 -2.75 14.36 1.43
N GLU A 288 -2.79 15.03 2.59
CA GLU A 288 -2.76 16.51 2.65
C GLU A 288 -1.70 17.03 3.63
N GLY A 289 -0.53 16.41 3.64
CA GLY A 289 0.55 16.83 4.55
C GLY A 289 1.92 16.32 4.13
N GLY A 290 2.02 15.74 2.93
CA GLY A 290 3.27 15.17 2.46
C GLY A 290 3.67 13.93 3.24
N ILE A 291 4.95 13.83 3.62
CA ILE A 291 5.48 12.68 4.35
C ILE A 291 5.82 13.02 5.79
N ASN A 292 5.77 12.00 6.62
CA ASN A 292 6.33 11.99 7.97
C ASN A 292 7.23 10.77 8.14
N TYR A 293 8.16 10.83 9.09
CA TYR A 293 8.72 9.63 9.70
C TYR A 293 8.64 9.74 11.21
N LEU A 294 8.49 8.58 11.86
CA LEU A 294 8.40 8.48 13.31
C LEU A 294 9.81 8.51 13.93
N GLU A 295 10.02 9.41 14.85
CA GLU A 295 11.11 9.40 15.82
C GLU A 295 10.56 8.96 17.17
N ARG A 296 10.96 7.76 17.60
CA ARG A 296 10.44 7.17 18.84
C ARG A 296 10.99 7.89 20.05
N GLY A 297 10.11 8.19 20.97
CA GLY A 297 10.49 8.72 22.28
C GLY A 297 11.19 7.68 23.15
N THR A 298 12.11 8.13 23.98
CA THR A 298 12.81 7.28 24.96
C THR A 298 12.37 7.59 26.38
N ASN A 299 12.00 6.56 27.15
CA ASN A 299 11.75 6.54 28.61
C ASN A 299 10.80 7.59 29.21
N LYS A 300 10.70 8.80 28.72
CA LYS A 300 9.79 9.88 29.19
C LYS A 300 9.42 10.87 28.11
N GLU A 301 10.01 10.74 26.94
CA GLU A 301 9.71 11.61 25.80
C GLU A 301 8.61 10.95 24.96
N ALA A 302 7.67 11.78 24.46
CA ALA A 302 6.65 11.32 23.54
C ALA A 302 7.23 11.03 22.16
N ASP A 303 6.61 10.13 21.42
CA ASP A 303 6.88 9.92 20.01
C ASP A 303 6.71 11.22 19.22
N ARG A 304 7.60 11.50 18.27
CA ARG A 304 7.59 12.70 17.44
C ARG A 304 7.51 12.34 15.96
N PHE A 305 6.71 13.09 15.22
CA PHE A 305 6.65 12.95 13.77
C PHE A 305 7.47 14.04 13.09
N ILE A 306 8.47 13.60 12.36
CA ILE A 306 9.35 14.48 11.60
C ILE A 306 8.77 14.70 10.22
N ASN A 307 8.45 15.94 9.89
CA ASN A 307 7.79 16.34 8.66
C ASN A 307 8.24 17.75 8.21
N TYR A 308 7.63 18.30 7.16
CA TYR A 308 7.99 19.60 6.59
C TYR A 308 7.83 20.78 7.57
N ARG A 309 6.97 20.65 8.59
CA ARG A 309 6.75 21.70 9.60
C ARG A 309 7.94 21.86 10.54
N ASN A 310 8.77 20.82 10.70
CA ASN A 310 9.90 20.80 11.62
C ASN A 310 11.24 20.54 10.92
N ARG A 311 11.72 19.32 10.78
CA ARG A 311 13.08 19.00 10.31
C ARG A 311 13.18 18.59 8.85
N LEU A 312 12.08 18.25 8.15
CA LEU A 312 12.08 18.00 6.71
C LEU A 312 11.78 19.27 5.89
N LYS A 313 12.45 20.38 6.21
CA LYS A 313 12.20 21.69 5.59
C LYS A 313 12.45 21.72 4.08
N ASN A 314 13.33 20.84 3.57
CA ASN A 314 13.62 20.73 2.13
C ASN A 314 12.61 19.86 1.37
N TYR A 315 11.62 19.29 2.07
CA TYR A 315 10.54 18.57 1.39
C TYR A 315 9.71 19.55 0.56
N PRO A 316 9.50 19.29 -0.75
CA PRO A 316 8.81 20.24 -1.64
C PRO A 316 7.29 20.18 -1.43
N ILE A 317 6.83 20.59 -0.25
CA ILE A 317 5.44 20.47 0.18
C ILE A 317 4.46 21.16 -0.78
N SER A 318 4.82 22.29 -1.35
CA SER A 318 3.97 23.04 -2.30
C SER A 318 3.64 22.24 -3.57
N GLN A 319 4.50 21.32 -3.94
CA GLN A 319 4.34 20.47 -5.13
C GLN A 319 3.90 19.05 -4.78
N CYS A 320 4.29 18.53 -3.61
CA CYS A 320 4.12 17.13 -3.23
C CYS A 320 3.37 16.97 -1.91
N TYR A 321 2.36 17.81 -1.64
CA TYR A 321 1.57 17.74 -0.41
C TYR A 321 0.61 16.53 -0.37
N ARG A 322 0.18 16.01 -1.54
CA ARG A 322 -0.70 14.83 -1.66
C ARG A 322 0.12 13.59 -1.96
N THR A 323 0.59 12.91 -0.91
CA THR A 323 1.30 11.65 -1.06
C THR A 323 0.36 10.45 -0.94
N ARG A 324 0.61 9.43 -1.75
CA ARG A 324 -0.23 8.23 -1.80
C ARG A 324 0.53 6.95 -1.51
N PHE A 325 1.83 6.94 -1.78
CA PHE A 325 2.63 5.75 -1.64
C PHE A 325 4.05 6.10 -1.19
N ILE A 326 4.63 5.24 -0.35
CA ILE A 326 6.01 5.33 0.10
C ILE A 326 6.61 3.93 0.21
N THR A 327 7.85 3.77 -0.23
CA THR A 327 8.59 2.51 -0.15
C THR A 327 10.09 2.78 -0.20
N SER A 328 10.92 1.75 0.00
CA SER A 328 12.38 1.83 -0.19
C SER A 328 12.86 0.81 -1.22
N ASP A 329 13.96 1.14 -1.90
CA ASP A 329 14.66 0.22 -2.78
C ASP A 329 15.71 -0.62 -2.02
N THR A 330 16.37 -1.52 -2.75
CA THR A 330 17.43 -2.37 -2.20
C THR A 330 18.69 -1.60 -1.77
N LYS A 331 18.86 -0.36 -2.23
CA LYS A 331 19.97 0.54 -1.84
C LYS A 331 19.60 1.39 -0.61
N GLY A 332 18.36 1.29 -0.11
CA GLY A 332 17.84 2.06 1.03
C GLY A 332 17.26 3.43 0.64
N ASN A 333 17.19 3.77 -0.64
CA ASN A 333 16.55 5.01 -1.05
C ASN A 333 15.05 4.96 -0.79
N ILE A 334 14.47 6.05 -0.32
CA ILE A 334 13.03 6.19 -0.08
C ILE A 334 12.37 6.79 -1.33
N TRP A 335 11.38 6.09 -1.85
CA TRP A 335 10.60 6.51 -3.01
C TRP A 335 9.20 6.94 -2.58
N ILE A 336 8.78 8.11 -3.06
CA ILE A 336 7.53 8.75 -2.64
C ILE A 336 6.72 9.09 -3.88
N GLY A 337 5.55 8.45 -4.02
CA GLY A 337 4.57 8.77 -5.05
C GLY A 337 3.60 9.84 -4.57
N SER A 338 3.52 10.94 -5.29
CA SER A 338 2.59 12.02 -5.04
C SER A 338 1.63 12.27 -6.21
N ALA A 339 0.60 13.08 -5.99
CA ALA A 339 -0.33 13.46 -7.04
C ALA A 339 0.33 14.27 -8.17
N THR A 340 1.52 14.80 -7.96
CA THR A 340 2.20 15.75 -8.86
C THR A 340 3.56 15.28 -9.34
N GLY A 341 4.06 14.15 -8.83
CA GLY A 341 5.35 13.62 -9.25
C GLY A 341 5.90 12.53 -8.35
N LEU A 342 7.06 12.03 -8.72
CA LEU A 342 7.85 11.05 -8.01
C LEU A 342 9.02 11.75 -7.34
N LEU A 343 9.21 11.47 -6.05
CA LEU A 343 10.37 11.92 -5.28
C LEU A 343 11.21 10.72 -4.87
N MET A 344 12.52 10.89 -4.84
CA MET A 344 13.44 9.97 -4.22
C MET A 344 14.28 10.70 -3.18
N CYS A 345 14.37 10.13 -1.98
CA CYS A 345 15.30 10.53 -0.94
C CYS A 345 16.36 9.45 -0.82
N LYS A 346 17.66 9.81 -0.92
CA LYS A 346 18.73 8.85 -0.65
C LYS A 346 18.71 8.49 0.84
N GLY A 347 18.76 7.18 1.12
CA GLY A 347 18.82 6.62 2.46
C GLY A 347 20.18 6.79 3.15
#